data_16aedd75705105c21e7725dab670dd86
#
_entry.id   16aedd75705105c21e7725dab670dd86
#
_cell.length_a   1.000
_cell.length_b   1.000
_cell.length_c   1.000
_cell.angle_alpha   90.00
_cell.angle_beta   90.00
_cell.angle_gamma   90.00
#
_symmetry.space_group_name_H-M   'P 1'
#
loop_
_entity.id
_entity.type
_entity.pdbx_description
1 polymer ?
#
loop_
_entity_poly.entity_id
_entity_poly.type
_entity_poly.pdbx_seq_one_letter_code
_entity_poly.pdbx_strand_id
1 'polypeptide(L)'
;MTDLNPFHLAIPVRDLKETLAFYERVLECTRGRESNDWVDLNFWGHQLVLHRVEQGAQGDVDTNPVDGEQVPVPHFGVVLDWDVFESLTERLEAQQCDFAIPPTTRFEGRVGEQRTCFLTDPSGNCLEFKTFRQPDRLFATDMETYE
;
A
#
# COMPACT_ATOMS: atom_id res chain seq x y z
N MET A 1 10.24 -12.94 18.20
CA MET A 1 10.02 -11.91 17.19
C MET A 1 10.88 -12.20 15.97
N THR A 2 10.29 -12.23 14.83
CA THR A 2 11.06 -12.44 13.61
C THR A 2 11.51 -11.09 13.09
N ASP A 3 12.82 -10.92 12.96
CA ASP A 3 13.37 -9.69 12.40
C ASP A 3 13.45 -9.85 10.89
N LEU A 4 12.49 -9.24 10.21
CA LEU A 4 12.54 -9.21 8.76
C LEU A 4 13.54 -8.16 8.30
N ASN A 5 14.26 -8.48 7.23
CA ASN A 5 15.11 -7.47 6.60
C ASN A 5 14.23 -6.42 5.94
N PRO A 6 14.55 -5.15 6.10
CA PRO A 6 13.78 -4.11 5.42
C PRO A 6 13.85 -4.28 3.90
N PHE A 7 12.69 -4.23 3.28
CA PHE A 7 12.60 -4.22 1.83
C PHE A 7 12.96 -2.82 1.31
N HIS A 8 13.63 -2.76 0.19
CA HIS A 8 14.01 -1.48 -0.44
C HIS A 8 13.29 -1.37 -1.78
N LEU A 9 12.57 -0.24 -1.98
CA LEU A 9 11.85 0.02 -3.21
C LEU A 9 12.03 1.48 -3.59
N ALA A 10 12.40 1.74 -4.84
CA ALA A 10 12.46 3.09 -5.38
C ALA A 10 11.34 3.26 -6.39
N ILE A 11 10.58 4.33 -6.26
CA ILE A 11 9.45 4.62 -7.15
C ILE A 11 9.62 5.98 -7.81
N PRO A 12 9.12 6.14 -9.04
CA PRO A 12 9.19 7.41 -9.73
C PRO A 12 8.11 8.37 -9.23
N VAL A 13 8.49 9.63 -9.03
CA VAL A 13 7.52 10.66 -8.68
C VAL A 13 7.75 11.87 -9.57
N ARG A 14 6.68 12.58 -9.91
CA ARG A 14 6.77 13.74 -10.78
C ARG A 14 7.03 15.00 -9.97
N ASP A 15 6.24 15.21 -8.94
CA ASP A 15 6.39 16.34 -8.02
C ASP A 15 6.79 15.79 -6.66
N LEU A 16 8.07 15.97 -6.32
CA LEU A 16 8.61 15.38 -5.09
C LEU A 16 7.95 15.96 -3.85
N LYS A 17 7.75 17.27 -3.82
CA LYS A 17 7.18 17.94 -2.65
C LYS A 17 5.74 17.50 -2.38
N GLU A 18 4.92 17.47 -3.42
CA GLU A 18 3.52 17.07 -3.31
C GLU A 18 3.40 15.61 -2.90
N THR A 19 4.19 14.74 -3.52
CA THR A 19 4.13 13.31 -3.24
C THR A 19 4.67 13.01 -1.84
N LEU A 20 5.74 13.69 -1.45
CA LEU A 20 6.27 13.55 -0.09
C LEU A 20 5.23 13.93 0.95
N ALA A 21 4.49 15.02 0.70
CA ALA A 21 3.44 15.45 1.62
C ALA A 21 2.37 14.37 1.81
N PHE A 22 2.02 13.66 0.74
CA PHE A 22 1.08 12.55 0.82
C PHE A 22 1.60 11.46 1.77
N TYR A 23 2.84 11.03 1.57
CA TYR A 23 3.40 9.96 2.40
C TYR A 23 3.58 10.38 3.86
N GLU A 24 3.94 11.63 4.11
CA GLU A 24 4.13 12.11 5.48
C GLU A 24 2.83 12.42 6.20
N ARG A 25 1.89 13.07 5.53
CA ARG A 25 0.66 13.53 6.18
C ARG A 25 -0.46 12.52 6.13
N VAL A 26 -0.63 11.86 5.00
CA VAL A 26 -1.73 10.88 4.86
C VAL A 26 -1.33 9.54 5.44
N LEU A 27 -0.13 9.05 5.12
CA LEU A 27 0.32 7.74 5.56
C LEU A 27 1.20 7.77 6.80
N GLU A 28 1.60 8.97 7.26
CA GLU A 28 2.41 9.15 8.47
C GLU A 28 3.78 8.49 8.42
N CYS A 29 4.35 8.39 7.22
CA CYS A 29 5.71 7.92 7.06
C CYS A 29 6.69 8.98 7.56
N THR A 30 7.82 8.55 8.13
CA THR A 30 8.86 9.48 8.55
C THR A 30 9.96 9.54 7.50
N ARG A 31 10.60 10.70 7.42
CA ARG A 31 11.62 10.98 6.41
C ARG A 31 12.99 10.56 6.90
N GLY A 32 13.77 9.98 5.99
CA GLY A 32 15.18 9.70 6.24
C GLY A 32 16.08 10.71 5.51
N ARG A 33 17.05 10.22 4.75
CA ARG A 33 17.93 11.08 3.98
C ARG A 33 17.20 11.66 2.78
N GLU A 34 17.69 12.78 2.28
CA GLU A 34 17.08 13.41 1.11
C GLU A 34 18.10 14.22 0.32
N SER A 35 17.76 14.49 -0.92
CA SER A 35 18.46 15.41 -1.80
C SER A 35 17.41 16.23 -2.55
N ASN A 36 17.85 16.98 -3.56
CA ASN A 36 16.89 17.74 -4.37
C ASN A 36 16.02 16.84 -5.24
N ASP A 37 16.45 15.62 -5.52
CA ASP A 37 15.80 14.75 -6.47
C ASP A 37 15.25 13.45 -5.88
N TRP A 38 15.50 13.18 -4.63
CA TRP A 38 15.00 11.97 -3.98
C TRP A 38 14.87 12.14 -2.48
N VAL A 39 14.05 11.30 -1.87
CA VAL A 39 13.89 11.25 -0.42
C VAL A 39 13.61 9.83 0.02
N ASP A 40 14.31 9.41 1.09
CA ASP A 40 14.06 8.11 1.74
C ASP A 40 12.93 8.25 2.74
N LEU A 41 12.07 7.25 2.78
CA LEU A 41 10.97 7.19 3.75
C LEU A 41 11.03 5.88 4.52
N ASN A 42 10.65 5.95 5.79
CA ASN A 42 10.37 4.76 6.58
C ASN A 42 8.92 4.39 6.31
N PHE A 43 8.72 3.33 5.53
CA PHE A 43 7.40 2.86 5.12
C PHE A 43 7.13 1.57 5.90
N TRP A 44 6.55 1.72 7.09
CA TRP A 44 6.30 0.59 8.00
C TRP A 44 7.54 -0.28 8.22
N GLY A 45 8.70 0.37 8.40
CA GLY A 45 9.96 -0.32 8.66
C GLY A 45 10.74 -0.68 7.39
N HIS A 46 10.16 -0.46 6.22
CA HIS A 46 10.84 -0.69 4.94
C HIS A 46 11.33 0.61 4.36
N GLN A 47 12.34 0.55 3.51
CA GLN A 47 12.90 1.74 2.88
C GLN A 47 12.22 1.99 1.55
N LEU A 48 11.43 3.06 1.48
CA LEU A 48 10.80 3.50 0.24
C LEU A 48 11.51 4.77 -0.19
N VAL A 49 11.95 4.83 -1.45
CA VAL A 49 12.63 6.01 -1.97
C VAL A 49 11.79 6.64 -3.07
N LEU A 50 11.48 7.91 -2.90
CA LEU A 50 10.80 8.68 -3.92
C LEU A 50 11.86 9.33 -4.79
N HIS A 51 11.92 8.98 -6.08
CA HIS A 51 12.85 9.57 -7.04
C HIS A 51 12.11 10.45 -8.03
N ARG A 52 12.48 11.72 -8.08
CA ARG A 52 11.87 12.64 -9.02
C ARG A 52 12.33 12.31 -10.45
N VAL A 53 11.37 12.06 -11.31
CA VAL A 53 11.59 11.89 -12.74
C VAL A 53 10.56 12.73 -13.48
N GLU A 54 10.88 13.17 -14.68
CA GLU A 54 10.02 14.11 -15.41
C GLU A 54 8.60 13.62 -15.60
N GLN A 55 8.43 12.34 -15.88
CA GLN A 55 7.12 11.78 -16.17
C GLN A 55 6.43 11.12 -14.99
N GLY A 56 7.15 10.96 -13.86
CA GLY A 56 6.60 10.25 -12.72
C GLY A 56 6.24 8.81 -13.09
N ALA A 57 5.21 8.26 -12.46
CA ALA A 57 4.68 6.95 -12.81
C ALA A 57 3.95 7.07 -14.15
N GLN A 58 4.03 6.04 -14.98
CA GLN A 58 3.37 6.05 -16.29
C GLN A 58 1.86 6.01 -16.14
N GLY A 59 1.16 6.73 -17.03
CA GLY A 59 -0.28 6.94 -16.91
C GLY A 59 -1.14 5.70 -17.10
N ASP A 60 -0.84 4.88 -18.10
CA ASP A 60 -1.65 3.70 -18.36
C ASP A 60 -1.12 2.50 -17.60
N VAL A 61 -1.91 2.03 -16.65
CA VAL A 61 -1.53 0.92 -15.79
C VAL A 61 -2.30 -0.31 -16.22
N ASP A 62 -1.58 -1.41 -16.44
CA ASP A 62 -2.22 -2.70 -16.69
C ASP A 62 -2.98 -3.15 -15.47
N THR A 63 -4.06 -3.89 -15.69
CA THR A 63 -4.84 -4.46 -14.60
C THR A 63 -4.99 -5.96 -14.77
N ASN A 64 -5.14 -6.66 -13.66
CA ASN A 64 -5.48 -8.08 -13.65
C ASN A 64 -6.77 -8.28 -12.87
N PRO A 65 -7.63 -9.22 -13.29
CA PRO A 65 -8.82 -9.52 -12.50
C PRO A 65 -8.44 -10.35 -11.28
N VAL A 66 -8.83 -9.87 -10.11
CA VAL A 66 -8.66 -10.59 -8.85
C VAL A 66 -9.97 -10.46 -8.09
N ASP A 67 -10.63 -11.59 -7.85
CA ASP A 67 -11.87 -11.64 -7.09
C ASP A 67 -12.91 -10.60 -7.54
N GLY A 68 -13.04 -10.44 -8.85
CA GLY A 68 -14.02 -9.52 -9.42
C GLY A 68 -13.58 -8.08 -9.56
N GLU A 69 -12.39 -7.74 -9.09
CA GLU A 69 -11.85 -6.38 -9.19
C GLU A 69 -10.73 -6.33 -10.21
N GLN A 70 -10.65 -5.20 -10.92
CA GLN A 70 -9.53 -4.95 -11.84
C GLN A 70 -8.41 -4.29 -11.03
N VAL A 71 -7.42 -5.08 -10.67
CA VAL A 71 -6.34 -4.66 -9.78
C VAL A 71 -5.21 -4.05 -10.59
N PRO A 72 -4.78 -2.81 -10.27
CA PRO A 72 -3.66 -2.18 -10.99
C PRO A 72 -2.34 -2.94 -10.79
N VAL A 73 -1.51 -2.98 -11.81
CA VAL A 73 -0.18 -3.60 -11.76
C VAL A 73 0.81 -2.68 -12.46
N PRO A 74 1.94 -2.28 -11.84
CA PRO A 74 2.34 -2.68 -10.49
C PRO A 74 1.60 -1.95 -9.38
N HIS A 75 1.63 -2.53 -8.22
CA HIS A 75 1.25 -1.85 -6.99
C HIS A 75 2.13 -2.40 -5.87
N PHE A 76 2.19 -1.68 -4.75
CA PHE A 76 2.97 -2.11 -3.60
C PHE A 76 2.27 -1.67 -2.33
N GLY A 77 2.68 -2.25 -1.22
CA GLY A 77 2.12 -1.90 0.06
C GLY A 77 2.63 -2.83 1.13
N VAL A 78 1.90 -2.94 2.20
CA VAL A 78 2.31 -3.73 3.34
C VAL A 78 1.12 -4.49 3.91
N VAL A 79 1.39 -5.69 4.40
CA VAL A 79 0.39 -6.49 5.11
C VAL A 79 0.46 -6.10 6.57
N LEU A 80 -0.61 -5.53 7.06
CA LEU A 80 -0.70 -4.98 8.41
C LEU A 80 -1.45 -5.93 9.34
N ASP A 81 -1.20 -5.79 10.64
CA ASP A 81 -2.06 -6.44 11.62
C ASP A 81 -3.48 -5.88 11.48
N TRP A 82 -4.47 -6.67 11.83
CA TRP A 82 -5.88 -6.30 11.64
C TRP A 82 -6.22 -4.95 12.27
N ASP A 83 -5.83 -4.76 13.53
CA ASP A 83 -6.13 -3.52 14.24
C ASP A 83 -5.44 -2.32 13.61
N VAL A 84 -4.21 -2.50 13.13
CA VAL A 84 -3.45 -1.44 12.47
C VAL A 84 -4.12 -1.06 11.16
N PHE A 85 -4.56 -2.05 10.39
CA PHE A 85 -5.28 -1.81 9.14
C PHE A 85 -6.57 -1.03 9.40
N GLU A 86 -7.34 -1.43 10.40
CA GLU A 86 -8.59 -0.73 10.72
C GLU A 86 -8.33 0.72 11.12
N SER A 87 -7.32 0.97 11.95
CA SER A 87 -6.96 2.33 12.34
C SER A 87 -6.54 3.16 11.13
N LEU A 88 -5.76 2.57 10.23
CA LEU A 88 -5.33 3.25 9.02
C LEU A 88 -6.52 3.63 8.13
N THR A 89 -7.40 2.67 7.86
CA THR A 89 -8.55 2.93 6.96
C THR A 89 -9.52 3.93 7.57
N GLU A 90 -9.74 3.88 8.89
CA GLU A 90 -10.57 4.88 9.55
C GLU A 90 -9.99 6.27 9.40
N ARG A 91 -8.67 6.42 9.56
CA ARG A 91 -8.00 7.70 9.39
C ARG A 91 -8.08 8.19 7.95
N LEU A 92 -7.87 7.28 6.98
CA LEU A 92 -7.96 7.64 5.57
C LEU A 92 -9.38 8.09 5.18
N GLU A 93 -10.38 7.39 5.69
CA GLU A 93 -11.77 7.76 5.44
C GLU A 93 -12.11 9.11 6.07
N ALA A 94 -11.62 9.37 7.29
CA ALA A 94 -11.84 10.63 7.97
C ALA A 94 -11.20 11.80 7.21
N GLN A 95 -10.09 11.54 6.51
CA GLN A 95 -9.41 12.54 5.68
C GLN A 95 -10.02 12.65 4.28
N GLN A 96 -11.09 11.92 4.02
CA GLN A 96 -11.75 11.89 2.71
C GLN A 96 -10.80 11.47 1.59
N CYS A 97 -9.95 10.50 1.88
CA CYS A 97 -9.01 9.96 0.90
C CYS A 97 -9.78 9.29 -0.25
N ASP A 98 -9.33 9.54 -1.48
CA ASP A 98 -9.91 8.87 -2.65
C ASP A 98 -9.31 7.48 -2.80
N PHE A 99 -10.09 6.46 -2.51
CA PHE A 99 -9.66 5.09 -2.71
C PHE A 99 -9.85 4.68 -4.17
N ALA A 100 -8.81 4.07 -4.75
CA ALA A 100 -8.97 3.41 -6.04
C ALA A 100 -9.88 2.19 -5.89
N ILE A 101 -9.70 1.44 -4.78
CA ILE A 101 -10.61 0.39 -4.36
C ILE A 101 -10.81 0.59 -2.86
N PRO A 102 -12.05 0.88 -2.41
CA PRO A 102 -12.28 1.16 -0.99
C PRO A 102 -12.08 -0.10 -0.14
N PRO A 103 -11.95 0.07 1.20
CA PRO A 103 -11.78 -1.08 2.09
C PRO A 103 -12.84 -2.14 1.83
N THR A 104 -12.40 -3.35 1.55
CA THR A 104 -13.25 -4.47 1.15
C THR A 104 -12.84 -5.69 1.95
N THR A 105 -13.83 -6.41 2.48
CA THR A 105 -13.60 -7.67 3.20
C THR A 105 -13.88 -8.83 2.26
N ARG A 106 -12.99 -9.81 2.26
CA ARG A 106 -13.14 -11.03 1.48
C ARG A 106 -13.16 -12.22 2.42
N PHE A 107 -13.91 -13.24 2.05
CA PHE A 107 -14.01 -14.49 2.80
C PHE A 107 -14.42 -14.27 4.26
N GLU A 108 -15.36 -13.34 4.46
CA GLU A 108 -15.81 -12.96 5.79
C GLU A 108 -16.38 -14.17 6.54
N GLY A 109 -15.94 -14.33 7.80
CA GLY A 109 -16.36 -15.43 8.64
C GLY A 109 -15.65 -16.74 8.35
N ARG A 110 -14.69 -16.75 7.41
CA ARG A 110 -13.94 -17.94 7.04
C ARG A 110 -12.49 -17.82 7.48
N VAL A 111 -11.77 -18.93 7.39
CA VAL A 111 -10.36 -18.98 7.82
C VAL A 111 -9.48 -18.00 7.05
N GLY A 112 -9.77 -17.79 5.78
CA GLY A 112 -9.00 -16.89 4.94
C GLY A 112 -9.49 -15.45 4.95
N GLU A 113 -10.30 -15.05 5.93
CA GLU A 113 -10.85 -13.69 5.98
C GLU A 113 -9.74 -12.65 5.91
N GLN A 114 -9.90 -11.68 5.00
CA GLN A 114 -8.92 -10.63 4.78
C GLN A 114 -9.62 -9.35 4.35
N ARG A 115 -8.93 -8.24 4.50
CA ARG A 115 -9.39 -6.93 4.04
C ARG A 115 -8.30 -6.27 3.23
N THR A 116 -8.70 -5.46 2.28
CA THR A 116 -7.76 -4.76 1.40
C THR A 116 -8.33 -3.41 0.99
N CYS A 117 -7.44 -2.47 0.65
CA CYS A 117 -7.82 -1.21 0.01
C CYS A 117 -6.68 -0.77 -0.90
N PHE A 118 -7.02 0.01 -1.92
CA PHE A 118 -6.06 0.53 -2.89
C PHE A 118 -6.13 2.04 -2.92
N LEU A 119 -4.95 2.67 -2.95
CA LEU A 119 -4.79 4.12 -3.05
C LEU A 119 -3.89 4.44 -4.22
N THR A 120 -3.95 5.70 -4.67
CA THR A 120 -3.01 6.22 -5.66
C THR A 120 -2.33 7.44 -5.05
N ASP A 121 -1.00 7.50 -5.13
CA ASP A 121 -0.29 8.69 -4.66
C ASP A 121 -0.40 9.83 -5.69
N PRO A 122 0.01 11.06 -5.36
CA PRO A 122 -0.12 12.18 -6.30
C PRO A 122 0.67 12.03 -7.59
N SER A 123 1.64 11.13 -7.66
CA SER A 123 2.42 10.88 -8.86
C SER A 123 1.92 9.68 -9.68
N GLY A 124 0.83 9.05 -9.26
CA GLY A 124 0.23 7.94 -9.99
C GLY A 124 0.68 6.55 -9.54
N ASN A 125 1.51 6.45 -8.52
CA ASN A 125 1.89 5.13 -7.99
C ASN A 125 0.72 4.54 -7.21
N CYS A 126 0.50 3.24 -7.40
CA CYS A 126 -0.61 2.54 -6.78
C CYS A 126 -0.15 1.75 -5.55
N LEU A 127 -0.90 1.86 -4.47
CA LEU A 127 -0.60 1.17 -3.22
C LEU A 127 -1.75 0.27 -2.83
N GLU A 128 -1.41 -0.87 -2.23
CA GLU A 128 -2.40 -1.74 -1.61
C GLU A 128 -2.01 -1.98 -0.15
N PHE A 129 -2.96 -1.78 0.76
CA PHE A 129 -2.81 -2.22 2.14
C PHE A 129 -3.76 -3.37 2.35
N LYS A 130 -3.29 -4.40 3.07
CA LYS A 130 -4.13 -5.56 3.33
C LYS A 130 -3.85 -6.11 4.72
N THR A 131 -4.78 -6.91 5.20
CA THR A 131 -4.64 -7.60 6.47
C THR A 131 -5.37 -8.94 6.41
N PHE A 132 -4.92 -9.89 7.21
CA PHE A 132 -5.57 -11.18 7.36
C PHE A 132 -6.05 -11.32 8.79
N ARG A 133 -7.28 -11.80 8.97
CA ARG A 133 -7.78 -12.08 10.30
C ARG A 133 -6.88 -13.07 11.02
N GLN A 134 -6.37 -14.05 10.29
CA GLN A 134 -5.38 -15.00 10.76
C GLN A 134 -4.07 -14.78 9.99
N PRO A 135 -3.08 -14.09 10.58
CA PRO A 135 -1.86 -13.69 9.85
C PRO A 135 -1.10 -14.85 9.21
N ASP A 136 -1.18 -16.06 9.76
CA ASP A 136 -0.51 -17.23 9.21
C ASP A 136 -1.11 -17.69 7.89
N ARG A 137 -2.24 -17.11 7.46
CA ARG A 137 -2.87 -17.46 6.19
C ARG A 137 -2.29 -16.72 4.98
N LEU A 138 -1.39 -15.78 5.22
CA LEU A 138 -0.83 -14.98 4.13
C LEU A 138 -0.22 -15.84 3.00
N PHE A 139 0.49 -16.89 3.35
CA PHE A 139 1.12 -17.78 2.38
C PHE A 139 0.45 -19.15 2.29
N ALA A 140 -0.78 -19.24 2.77
CA ALA A 140 -1.50 -20.51 2.72
C ALA A 140 -1.87 -20.88 1.28
N THR A 141 -1.74 -22.17 0.98
CA THR A 141 -2.07 -22.70 -0.35
C THR A 141 -3.30 -23.59 -0.34
N ASP A 142 -3.91 -23.77 0.81
CA ASP A 142 -5.13 -24.56 0.97
C ASP A 142 -6.33 -23.76 0.51
N MET A 143 -6.77 -23.97 -0.71
CA MET A 143 -7.84 -23.20 -1.32
C MET A 143 -9.19 -23.39 -0.64
N GLU A 144 -9.39 -24.52 0.06
CA GLU A 144 -10.66 -24.75 0.75
C GLU A 144 -10.89 -23.74 1.87
N THR A 145 -9.83 -23.14 2.40
CA THR A 145 -9.95 -22.15 3.47
C THR A 145 -10.44 -20.80 2.97
N TYR A 146 -10.50 -20.60 1.66
CA TYR A 146 -10.89 -19.32 1.06
C TYR A 146 -12.27 -19.35 0.42
N GLU A 147 -12.91 -20.46 0.41
CA GLU A 147 -14.25 -20.58 -0.20
C GLU A 147 -15.40 -20.58 0.78
#